data_b1e1ef9863cbfcfe5968c9e05556dc50
#
_entry.id   b1e1ef9863cbfcfe5968c9e05556dc50
#
_cell.length_a   1.000
_cell.length_b   1.000
_cell.length_c   1.000
_cell.angle_alpha   90.00
_cell.angle_beta   90.00
_cell.angle_gamma   90.00
#
_symmetry.space_group_name_H-M   'P 1'
#
loop_
_entity.id
_entity.type
_entity.pdbx_description
1 polymer ?
#
loop_
_entity_poly.entity_id
_entity_poly.type
_entity_poly.pdbx_seq_one_letter_code
_entity_poly.pdbx_strand_id
1 'polypeptide(L)'
;MATAKTKNHSIQTNSYPLFVSTWAFGKATNNKALETYQQGKSLLDAVEAGIRVTEADVSNASVGIGGIPNADGIVQLDACIMDGPDHRVGSVAAIEGIAHPISVARKVMEETPHVMLAGEGAQKFALDQGFQRTNLLTQTRQEEWKNWHKKSRKEAHSDAHDTITLLALDKNGDISGGCSTSGWGYKLPGRVGDSPIIGGGLYIDNQVGAAGCTGKGENCMRYCSSFVVVEFMRSGLDPQSACIAAINRIASTDPLGLNLEIYFIALDKRGNYGAAGVGKGFQYAVTTPVNSQVFQSEAVGGGSVGPEGGNR
;
A
#
# COMPACT_ATOMS: atom_id res chain seq x y z
N MET A 1 -10.73 18.60 -30.82
CA MET A 1 -10.22 18.51 -29.43
C MET A 1 -11.42 18.19 -28.55
N ALA A 2 -11.61 16.93 -28.19
CA ALA A 2 -12.68 16.53 -27.28
C ALA A 2 -12.10 16.52 -25.86
N THR A 3 -12.52 17.49 -25.04
CA THR A 3 -12.19 17.54 -23.61
C THR A 3 -12.91 16.37 -22.93
N ALA A 4 -12.17 15.33 -22.58
CA ALA A 4 -12.65 14.29 -21.69
C ALA A 4 -13.00 14.95 -20.35
N LYS A 5 -14.28 14.99 -20.00
CA LYS A 5 -14.74 15.38 -18.66
C LYS A 5 -14.26 14.33 -17.67
N THR A 6 -13.17 14.61 -16.98
CA THR A 6 -12.77 13.88 -15.77
C THR A 6 -13.95 13.95 -14.79
N LYS A 7 -14.52 12.80 -14.45
CA LYS A 7 -15.50 12.71 -13.37
C LYS A 7 -14.76 12.89 -12.07
N ASN A 8 -14.70 14.13 -11.55
CA ASN A 8 -14.30 14.37 -10.17
C ASN A 8 -15.30 13.63 -9.25
N HIS A 9 -14.85 12.60 -8.58
CA HIS A 9 -15.61 11.94 -7.54
C HIS A 9 -15.43 12.75 -6.25
N SER A 10 -16.26 13.80 -6.07
CA SER A 10 -16.39 14.50 -4.81
C SER A 10 -17.46 13.82 -3.96
N ILE A 11 -17.16 13.59 -2.69
CA ILE A 11 -18.13 13.04 -1.72
C ILE A 11 -19.10 14.16 -1.31
N GLN A 12 -20.38 13.82 -1.25
CA GLN A 12 -21.38 14.71 -0.60
C GLN A 12 -21.05 14.83 0.89
N THR A 13 -21.25 15.99 1.46
CA THR A 13 -20.83 16.48 2.79
C THR A 13 -21.23 15.64 4.01
N ASN A 14 -21.85 14.46 3.84
CA ASN A 14 -22.34 13.58 4.92
C ASN A 14 -21.73 12.16 4.89
N SER A 15 -20.63 11.93 4.23
CA SER A 15 -20.11 10.58 3.96
C SER A 15 -18.76 10.29 4.62
N TYR A 16 -18.50 10.79 5.81
CA TYR A 16 -17.32 10.46 6.61
C TYR A 16 -17.64 9.39 7.67
N PRO A 17 -16.68 8.54 8.02
CA PRO A 17 -15.29 8.50 7.49
C PRO A 17 -15.20 8.01 6.05
N LEU A 18 -14.11 8.40 5.37
CA LEU A 18 -13.74 7.92 4.05
C LEU A 18 -12.51 7.01 4.16
N PHE A 19 -12.58 5.85 3.53
CA PHE A 19 -11.47 4.89 3.42
C PHE A 19 -11.17 4.61 1.95
N VAL A 20 -9.89 4.71 1.56
CA VAL A 20 -9.40 4.41 0.22
C VAL A 20 -8.26 3.42 0.34
N SER A 21 -8.32 2.28 -0.37
CA SER A 21 -7.28 1.26 -0.29
C SER A 21 -6.93 0.67 -1.65
N THR A 22 -5.71 0.17 -1.75
CA THR A 22 -5.21 -0.54 -2.93
C THR A 22 -5.90 -1.88 -3.10
N TRP A 23 -6.07 -2.31 -4.36
CA TRP A 23 -6.60 -3.57 -4.84
C TRP A 23 -8.06 -3.86 -4.45
N ALA A 24 -8.65 -4.86 -5.10
CA ALA A 24 -10.04 -5.26 -4.83
C ALA A 24 -10.21 -5.85 -3.42
N PHE A 25 -9.21 -6.56 -2.91
CA PHE A 25 -9.25 -7.12 -1.55
C PHE A 25 -9.24 -6.04 -0.46
N GLY A 26 -8.78 -4.83 -0.76
CA GLY A 26 -8.85 -3.67 0.12
C GLY A 26 -10.28 -3.29 0.55
N LYS A 27 -11.31 -3.77 -0.18
CA LYS A 27 -12.70 -3.58 0.26
C LYS A 27 -12.98 -4.24 1.61
N ALA A 28 -12.43 -5.40 1.89
CA ALA A 28 -12.56 -6.06 3.20
C ALA A 28 -11.84 -5.26 4.30
N THR A 29 -10.65 -4.76 4.01
CA THR A 29 -9.87 -3.84 4.86
C THR A 29 -10.70 -2.60 5.22
N ASN A 30 -11.26 -1.92 4.22
CA ASN A 30 -12.05 -0.70 4.40
C ASN A 30 -13.32 -0.97 5.22
N ASN A 31 -14.02 -2.08 4.97
CA ASN A 31 -15.24 -2.43 5.71
C ASN A 31 -14.94 -2.65 7.19
N LYS A 32 -13.83 -3.32 7.53
CA LYS A 32 -13.41 -3.51 8.92
C LYS A 32 -12.99 -2.20 9.57
N ALA A 33 -12.30 -1.34 8.83
CA ALA A 33 -11.94 0.00 9.32
C ALA A 33 -13.20 0.82 9.64
N LEU A 34 -14.20 0.81 8.75
CA LEU A 34 -15.49 1.49 8.98
C LEU A 34 -16.20 0.94 10.22
N GLU A 35 -16.33 -0.38 10.34
CA GLU A 35 -16.91 -1.04 11.52
C GLU A 35 -16.22 -0.59 12.81
N THR A 36 -14.89 -0.60 12.83
CA THR A 36 -14.09 -0.21 14.00
C THR A 36 -14.31 1.25 14.37
N TYR A 37 -14.33 2.15 13.38
CA TYR A 37 -14.60 3.57 13.61
C TYR A 37 -16.02 3.82 14.12
N GLN A 38 -17.02 3.12 13.59
CA GLN A 38 -18.42 3.20 14.02
C GLN A 38 -18.62 2.70 15.47
N GLN A 39 -17.75 1.85 15.97
CA GLN A 39 -17.70 1.44 17.39
C GLN A 39 -17.11 2.53 18.32
N GLY A 40 -16.80 3.72 17.80
CA GLY A 40 -16.26 4.84 18.58
C GLY A 40 -14.74 4.78 18.82
N LYS A 41 -14.02 3.93 18.07
CA LYS A 41 -12.56 3.88 18.10
C LYS A 41 -11.95 5.02 17.30
N SER A 42 -10.66 5.32 17.53
CA SER A 42 -9.93 6.34 16.78
C SER A 42 -9.79 5.98 15.28
N LEU A 43 -9.47 6.97 14.46
CA LEU A 43 -9.18 6.73 13.04
C LEU A 43 -7.96 5.81 12.88
N LEU A 44 -6.95 5.97 13.73
CA LEU A 44 -5.76 5.13 13.74
C LEU A 44 -6.07 3.67 14.12
N ASP A 45 -6.98 3.45 15.12
CA ASP A 45 -7.46 2.10 15.47
C ASP A 45 -8.20 1.45 14.28
N ALA A 46 -8.96 2.25 13.55
CA ALA A 46 -9.68 1.78 12.36
C ALA A 46 -8.70 1.35 11.24
N VAL A 47 -7.67 2.14 10.98
CA VAL A 47 -6.61 1.81 10.01
C VAL A 47 -5.91 0.51 10.38
N GLU A 48 -5.46 0.38 11.62
CA GLU A 48 -4.81 -0.85 12.10
C GLU A 48 -5.72 -2.06 11.98
N ALA A 49 -6.95 -1.97 12.50
CA ALA A 49 -7.91 -3.07 12.48
C ALA A 49 -8.26 -3.51 11.04
N GLY A 50 -8.37 -2.55 10.11
CA GLY A 50 -8.62 -2.82 8.71
C GLY A 50 -7.48 -3.60 8.06
N ILE A 51 -6.24 -3.14 8.20
CA ILE A 51 -5.07 -3.76 7.59
C ILE A 51 -4.84 -5.18 8.15
N ARG A 52 -5.08 -5.39 9.44
CA ARG A 52 -4.99 -6.71 10.08
C ARG A 52 -5.88 -7.77 9.44
N VAL A 53 -7.02 -7.39 8.85
CA VAL A 53 -7.87 -8.34 8.12
C VAL A 53 -7.13 -8.93 6.92
N THR A 54 -6.45 -8.08 6.15
CA THR A 54 -5.65 -8.56 5.01
C THR A 54 -4.40 -9.32 5.46
N GLU A 55 -3.74 -8.90 6.53
CA GLU A 55 -2.59 -9.63 7.10
C GLU A 55 -2.95 -11.03 7.62
N ALA A 56 -4.19 -11.23 8.07
CA ALA A 56 -4.70 -12.53 8.54
C ALA A 56 -5.27 -13.41 7.43
N ASP A 57 -5.48 -12.89 6.23
CA ASP A 57 -6.05 -13.65 5.11
C ASP A 57 -5.00 -14.58 4.49
N VAL A 58 -5.04 -15.84 4.89
CA VAL A 58 -4.11 -16.88 4.41
C VAL A 58 -4.21 -17.17 2.90
N SER A 59 -5.27 -16.71 2.23
CA SER A 59 -5.41 -16.81 0.78
C SER A 59 -4.64 -15.73 0.03
N ASN A 60 -4.29 -14.62 0.71
CA ASN A 60 -3.52 -13.54 0.13
C ASN A 60 -2.02 -13.92 0.05
N ALA A 61 -1.48 -13.91 -1.17
CA ALA A 61 -0.10 -14.30 -1.43
C ALA A 61 0.93 -13.19 -1.15
N SER A 62 0.45 -11.95 -0.98
CA SER A 62 1.28 -10.74 -1.01
C SER A 62 1.34 -9.99 0.32
N VAL A 63 0.49 -10.36 1.30
CA VAL A 63 0.38 -9.66 2.59
C VAL A 63 0.22 -10.65 3.74
N GLY A 64 1.00 -10.50 4.80
CA GLY A 64 0.78 -11.20 6.07
C GLY A 64 0.99 -12.71 6.05
N ILE A 65 0.10 -13.44 6.75
CA ILE A 65 0.12 -14.90 6.83
C ILE A 65 -0.18 -15.49 5.44
N GLY A 66 0.67 -16.41 4.97
CA GLY A 66 0.54 -17.00 3.64
C GLY A 66 1.16 -16.17 2.53
N GLY A 67 1.85 -15.09 2.86
CA GLY A 67 2.71 -14.37 1.92
C GLY A 67 3.77 -15.28 1.31
N ILE A 68 4.15 -15.04 0.05
CA ILE A 68 5.20 -15.80 -0.61
C ILE A 68 6.52 -15.57 0.13
N PRO A 69 7.25 -16.64 0.52
CA PRO A 69 8.48 -16.49 1.28
C PRO A 69 9.62 -15.91 0.45
N ASN A 70 10.68 -15.51 1.12
CA ASN A 70 11.96 -15.16 0.51
C ASN A 70 12.68 -16.40 -0.09
N ALA A 71 13.83 -16.21 -0.69
CA ALA A 71 14.62 -17.29 -1.34
C ALA A 71 15.00 -18.42 -0.39
N ASP A 72 15.10 -18.16 0.91
CA ASP A 72 15.42 -19.17 1.94
C ASP A 72 14.18 -19.84 2.55
N GLY A 73 12.97 -19.54 2.05
CA GLY A 73 11.73 -20.13 2.51
C GLY A 73 11.14 -19.47 3.76
N ILE A 74 11.55 -18.25 4.09
CA ILE A 74 11.10 -17.50 5.25
C ILE A 74 10.19 -16.35 4.82
N VAL A 75 9.02 -16.22 5.44
CA VAL A 75 8.12 -15.07 5.21
C VAL A 75 8.63 -13.89 6.02
N GLN A 76 9.07 -12.84 5.34
CA GLN A 76 9.50 -11.56 5.91
C GLN A 76 8.49 -10.47 5.54
N LEU A 77 7.98 -9.76 6.54
CA LEU A 77 6.92 -8.77 6.41
C LEU A 77 7.45 -7.36 6.63
N ASP A 78 6.81 -6.42 5.95
CA ASP A 78 7.09 -4.98 6.03
C ASP A 78 5.79 -4.23 6.29
N ALA A 79 5.79 -3.21 7.15
CA ALA A 79 4.64 -2.35 7.38
C ALA A 79 5.03 -0.97 7.87
N CYS A 80 4.18 0.02 7.58
CA CYS A 80 4.21 1.32 8.25
C CYS A 80 2.81 1.82 8.57
N ILE A 81 2.72 2.67 9.58
CA ILE A 81 1.50 3.39 9.97
C ILE A 81 1.85 4.85 10.25
N MET A 82 0.96 5.75 9.85
CA MET A 82 1.16 7.18 10.02
C MET A 82 -0.10 7.87 10.52
N ASP A 83 0.05 8.73 11.52
CA ASP A 83 -0.99 9.53 12.14
C ASP A 83 -0.79 11.00 11.79
N GLY A 84 -1.72 11.56 11.02
CA GLY A 84 -1.57 12.89 10.43
C GLY A 84 -1.60 14.05 11.42
N PRO A 85 -2.49 14.09 12.44
CA PRO A 85 -2.58 15.22 13.36
C PRO A 85 -1.24 15.61 14.00
N ASP A 86 -0.49 14.63 14.49
CA ASP A 86 0.81 14.84 15.14
C ASP A 86 1.99 14.48 14.24
N HIS A 87 1.73 14.12 12.99
CA HIS A 87 2.74 13.67 12.02
C HIS A 87 3.61 12.52 12.55
N ARG A 88 3.02 11.65 13.39
CA ARG A 88 3.72 10.51 13.99
C ARG A 88 3.75 9.33 13.04
N VAL A 89 4.83 8.58 13.13
CA VAL A 89 5.10 7.44 12.24
C VAL A 89 5.69 6.28 13.01
N GLY A 90 5.28 5.07 12.64
CA GLY A 90 5.96 3.84 13.04
C GLY A 90 6.09 2.90 11.87
N SER A 91 7.19 2.13 11.86
CA SER A 91 7.52 1.25 10.74
C SER A 91 8.29 0.01 11.21
N VAL A 92 8.06 -1.11 10.54
CA VAL A 92 8.85 -2.33 10.68
C VAL A 92 9.23 -2.88 9.33
N ALA A 93 10.47 -3.35 9.20
CA ALA A 93 11.01 -3.89 7.96
C ALA A 93 11.62 -5.28 8.18
N ALA A 94 11.38 -6.19 7.23
CA ALA A 94 11.88 -7.57 7.23
C ALA A 94 11.64 -8.31 8.58
N ILE A 95 10.48 -8.07 9.21
CA ILE A 95 10.11 -8.75 10.46
C ILE A 95 9.63 -10.16 10.17
N GLU A 96 10.04 -11.12 11.01
CA GLU A 96 9.74 -12.54 10.86
C GLU A 96 8.87 -13.06 12.01
N GLY A 97 7.99 -14.03 11.72
CA GLY A 97 7.26 -14.77 12.74
C GLY A 97 6.25 -13.97 13.55
N ILE A 98 5.82 -12.80 13.09
CA ILE A 98 4.79 -11.96 13.70
C ILE A 98 3.66 -11.74 12.70
N ALA A 99 2.44 -12.14 13.05
CA ALA A 99 1.28 -12.15 12.14
C ALA A 99 0.82 -10.75 11.69
N HIS A 100 0.97 -9.75 12.55
CA HIS A 100 0.46 -8.39 12.32
C HIS A 100 1.57 -7.34 12.40
N PRO A 101 2.39 -7.18 11.34
CA PRO A 101 3.44 -6.17 11.31
C PRO A 101 2.90 -4.74 11.45
N ILE A 102 1.67 -4.44 10.99
CA ILE A 102 1.06 -3.12 11.17
C ILE A 102 0.89 -2.75 12.64
N SER A 103 0.53 -3.72 13.49
CA SER A 103 0.39 -3.50 14.94
C SER A 103 1.75 -3.28 15.60
N VAL A 104 2.80 -3.96 15.14
CA VAL A 104 4.16 -3.72 15.62
C VAL A 104 4.66 -2.34 15.19
N ALA A 105 4.41 -1.95 13.94
CA ALA A 105 4.72 -0.60 13.45
C ALA A 105 4.05 0.47 14.30
N ARG A 106 2.77 0.28 14.67
CA ARG A 106 2.07 1.17 15.60
C ARG A 106 2.75 1.23 16.97
N LYS A 107 3.17 0.10 17.53
CA LYS A 107 3.90 0.05 18.81
C LYS A 107 5.26 0.77 18.73
N VAL A 108 5.97 0.67 17.60
CA VAL A 108 7.19 1.46 17.40
C VAL A 108 6.88 2.95 17.52
N MET A 109 5.81 3.44 16.89
CA MET A 109 5.38 4.84 16.96
C MET A 109 4.99 5.29 18.36
N GLU A 110 4.27 4.44 19.10
CA GLU A 110 3.67 4.80 20.39
C GLU A 110 4.62 4.63 21.58
N GLU A 111 5.51 3.62 21.55
CA GLU A 111 6.30 3.17 22.68
C GLU A 111 7.80 3.47 22.55
N THR A 112 8.23 4.10 21.45
CA THR A 112 9.65 4.41 21.23
C THR A 112 9.85 5.79 20.63
N PRO A 113 11.05 6.39 20.76
CA PRO A 113 11.38 7.60 20.03
C PRO A 113 11.79 7.35 18.56
N HIS A 114 11.75 6.10 18.13
CA HIS A 114 12.21 5.69 16.79
C HIS A 114 11.05 5.64 15.80
N VAL A 115 11.37 5.86 14.54
CA VAL A 115 10.42 5.75 13.42
C VAL A 115 10.39 4.32 12.88
N MET A 116 11.52 3.60 12.88
CA MET A 116 11.61 2.28 12.25
C MET A 116 12.49 1.32 13.04
N LEU A 117 12.04 0.06 13.14
CA LEU A 117 12.85 -1.07 13.56
C LEU A 117 12.87 -2.13 12.44
N ALA A 118 13.96 -2.93 12.34
CA ALA A 118 14.10 -3.92 11.27
C ALA A 118 14.63 -5.28 11.78
N GLY A 119 14.29 -6.34 11.03
CA GLY A 119 14.81 -7.70 11.21
C GLY A 119 14.64 -8.23 12.63
N GLU A 120 15.69 -8.86 13.16
CA GLU A 120 15.70 -9.45 14.51
C GLU A 120 15.41 -8.42 15.62
N GLY A 121 15.84 -7.17 15.43
CA GLY A 121 15.55 -6.08 16.37
C GLY A 121 14.06 -5.79 16.46
N ALA A 122 13.38 -5.71 15.32
CA ALA A 122 11.93 -5.53 15.26
C ALA A 122 11.19 -6.74 15.85
N GLN A 123 11.65 -7.96 15.56
CA GLN A 123 11.07 -9.19 16.12
C GLN A 123 11.22 -9.23 17.64
N LYS A 124 12.43 -8.93 18.17
CA LYS A 124 12.65 -8.87 19.61
C LYS A 124 11.74 -7.84 20.29
N PHE A 125 11.68 -6.63 19.73
CA PHE A 125 10.77 -5.59 20.23
C PHE A 125 9.31 -6.08 20.25
N ALA A 126 8.83 -6.70 19.18
CA ALA A 126 7.47 -7.23 19.12
C ALA A 126 7.21 -8.25 20.25
N LEU A 127 8.12 -9.18 20.49
CA LEU A 127 8.00 -10.16 21.56
C LEU A 127 8.00 -9.50 22.96
N ASP A 128 8.85 -8.50 23.17
CA ASP A 128 8.91 -7.72 24.42
C ASP A 128 7.59 -6.91 24.63
N GLN A 129 6.90 -6.54 23.56
CA GLN A 129 5.57 -5.89 23.57
C GLN A 129 4.40 -6.90 23.67
N GLY A 130 4.67 -8.20 23.86
CA GLY A 130 3.67 -9.23 24.09
C GLY A 130 3.08 -9.88 22.83
N PHE A 131 3.59 -9.56 21.64
CA PHE A 131 3.21 -10.28 20.41
C PHE A 131 3.71 -11.73 20.46
N GLN A 132 2.95 -12.62 19.85
CA GLN A 132 3.29 -14.05 19.86
C GLN A 132 3.96 -14.47 18.55
N ARG A 133 4.91 -15.39 18.64
CA ARG A 133 5.47 -16.04 17.45
C ARG A 133 4.40 -16.84 16.74
N THR A 134 4.31 -16.66 15.42
CA THR A 134 3.35 -17.31 14.53
C THR A 134 4.08 -17.88 13.33
N ASN A 135 3.74 -19.10 12.91
CA ASN A 135 4.21 -19.62 11.63
C ASN A 135 3.46 -18.91 10.49
N LEU A 136 4.15 -18.09 9.73
CA LEU A 136 3.58 -17.33 8.61
C LEU A 136 3.54 -18.14 7.31
N LEU A 137 4.39 -19.17 7.19
CA LEU A 137 4.50 -20.01 6.00
C LEU A 137 3.42 -21.09 6.01
N THR A 138 2.44 -20.97 5.13
CA THR A 138 1.41 -22.00 4.94
C THR A 138 1.98 -23.22 4.20
N GLN A 139 1.31 -24.37 4.32
CA GLN A 139 1.71 -25.59 3.60
C GLN A 139 1.75 -25.36 2.08
N THR A 140 0.75 -24.67 1.52
CA THR A 140 0.69 -24.35 0.10
C THR A 140 1.92 -23.55 -0.33
N ARG A 141 2.28 -22.48 0.41
CA ARG A 141 3.44 -21.64 0.10
C ARG A 141 4.77 -22.39 0.27
N GLN A 142 4.84 -23.30 1.21
CA GLN A 142 6.01 -24.18 1.38
C GLN A 142 6.19 -25.12 0.17
N GLU A 143 5.12 -25.68 -0.34
CA GLU A 143 5.17 -26.56 -1.53
C GLU A 143 5.54 -25.76 -2.80
N GLU A 144 4.98 -24.57 -2.98
CA GLU A 144 5.33 -23.67 -4.07
C GLU A 144 6.81 -23.25 -4.01
N TRP A 145 7.32 -22.88 -2.83
CA TRP A 145 8.72 -22.55 -2.61
C TRP A 145 9.64 -23.74 -2.94
N LYS A 146 9.32 -24.97 -2.48
CA LYS A 146 10.10 -26.17 -2.82
C LYS A 146 10.15 -26.41 -4.33
N ASN A 147 9.06 -26.19 -5.03
CA ASN A 147 8.98 -26.34 -6.48
C ASN A 147 9.80 -25.27 -7.20
N TRP A 148 9.70 -24.01 -6.78
CA TRP A 148 10.53 -22.92 -7.29
C TRP A 148 12.02 -23.19 -7.05
N HIS A 149 12.39 -23.59 -5.85
CA HIS A 149 13.78 -23.89 -5.48
C HIS A 149 14.42 -25.01 -6.32
N LYS A 150 13.61 -26.01 -6.76
CA LYS A 150 14.05 -27.10 -7.64
C LYS A 150 14.23 -26.65 -9.10
N LYS A 151 13.45 -25.70 -9.60
CA LYS A 151 13.43 -25.31 -11.02
C LYS A 151 14.59 -24.44 -11.46
N SER A 152 15.42 -23.96 -10.61
CA SER A 152 16.53 -23.03 -10.86
C SER A 152 16.29 -21.64 -10.30
N ARG A 153 17.19 -21.21 -9.44
CA ARG A 153 17.21 -19.86 -8.79
C ARG A 153 17.28 -18.67 -9.78
N LYS A 154 17.29 -18.91 -11.09
CA LYS A 154 17.39 -17.86 -12.12
C LYS A 154 16.07 -17.19 -12.47
N GLU A 155 14.95 -17.81 -12.16
CA GLU A 155 13.59 -17.23 -12.36
C GLU A 155 13.04 -16.70 -11.02
N ALA A 156 13.77 -15.80 -10.42
CA ALA A 156 13.48 -15.28 -9.08
C ALA A 156 12.54 -14.07 -9.10
N HIS A 157 11.39 -14.16 -9.72
CA HIS A 157 10.37 -13.13 -9.52
C HIS A 157 9.00 -13.76 -9.79
N SER A 158 8.18 -13.94 -8.75
CA SER A 158 6.77 -14.11 -8.97
C SER A 158 6.17 -12.74 -9.23
N ASP A 159 5.28 -12.62 -10.20
CA ASP A 159 4.53 -11.38 -10.49
C ASP A 159 3.56 -10.97 -9.36
N ALA A 160 3.50 -11.73 -8.27
CA ALA A 160 2.67 -11.44 -7.10
C ALA A 160 3.44 -10.56 -6.10
N HIS A 161 3.15 -9.27 -6.08
CA HIS A 161 3.75 -8.28 -5.18
C HIS A 161 2.78 -7.16 -4.81
N ASP A 162 1.53 -7.52 -4.58
CA ASP A 162 0.50 -6.57 -4.16
C ASP A 162 0.73 -6.12 -2.72
N THR A 163 0.47 -4.85 -2.45
CA THR A 163 0.59 -4.24 -1.13
C THR A 163 -0.77 -3.70 -0.70
N ILE A 164 -1.20 -3.97 0.51
CA ILE A 164 -2.33 -3.22 1.08
C ILE A 164 -1.84 -1.87 1.58
N THR A 165 -2.37 -0.80 1.01
CA THR A 165 -2.29 0.54 1.58
C THR A 165 -3.70 1.02 1.87
N LEU A 166 -3.94 1.55 3.06
CA LEU A 166 -5.20 2.14 3.49
C LEU A 166 -4.98 3.59 3.88
N LEU A 167 -5.71 4.49 3.23
CA LEU A 167 -5.81 5.91 3.56
C LEU A 167 -7.18 6.17 4.17
N ALA A 168 -7.24 6.91 5.26
CA ALA A 168 -8.45 7.20 6.02
C ALA A 168 -8.57 8.69 6.32
N LEU A 169 -9.78 9.24 6.16
CA LEU A 169 -10.12 10.62 6.48
C LEU A 169 -11.39 10.65 7.32
N ASP A 170 -11.37 11.33 8.44
CA ASP A 170 -12.53 11.47 9.31
C ASP A 170 -13.32 12.77 9.09
N LYS A 171 -14.42 12.93 9.84
CA LYS A 171 -15.28 14.12 9.79
C LYS A 171 -14.62 15.41 10.31
N ASN A 172 -13.55 15.30 11.09
CA ASN A 172 -12.81 16.44 11.61
C ASN A 172 -11.75 16.92 10.59
N GLY A 173 -11.53 16.16 9.51
CA GLY A 173 -10.49 16.39 8.53
C GLY A 173 -9.14 15.80 8.96
N ASP A 174 -9.12 14.90 9.94
CA ASP A 174 -7.91 14.19 10.33
C ASP A 174 -7.68 12.99 9.42
N ILE A 175 -6.42 12.77 9.08
CA ILE A 175 -5.98 11.74 8.15
C ILE A 175 -5.05 10.78 8.86
N SER A 176 -5.30 9.48 8.71
CA SER A 176 -4.38 8.41 9.14
C SER A 176 -4.26 7.38 8.03
N GLY A 177 -3.21 6.59 8.02
CA GLY A 177 -3.05 5.53 7.03
C GLY A 177 -1.99 4.52 7.41
N GLY A 178 -1.98 3.42 6.67
CA GLY A 178 -1.02 2.35 6.87
C GLY A 178 -0.77 1.57 5.59
N CYS A 179 0.34 0.86 5.59
CA CYS A 179 0.81 0.05 4.47
C CYS A 179 1.39 -1.26 5.00
N SER A 180 1.08 -2.40 4.37
CA SER A 180 1.58 -3.71 4.78
C SER A 180 1.75 -4.66 3.59
N THR A 181 2.82 -5.46 3.61
CA THR A 181 3.18 -6.39 2.53
C THR A 181 4.09 -7.52 3.01
N SER A 182 4.13 -8.63 2.26
CA SER A 182 5.21 -9.61 2.32
C SER A 182 6.31 -9.34 1.28
N GLY A 183 6.15 -8.31 0.45
CA GLY A 183 7.08 -7.95 -0.62
C GLY A 183 7.06 -8.92 -1.80
N TRP A 184 8.12 -8.92 -2.60
CA TRP A 184 8.24 -9.84 -3.73
C TRP A 184 8.37 -11.29 -3.31
N GLY A 185 7.74 -12.15 -4.06
CA GLY A 185 7.94 -13.59 -3.90
C GLY A 185 9.40 -13.97 -4.20
N TYR A 186 9.95 -14.82 -3.34
CA TYR A 186 11.32 -15.34 -3.45
C TYR A 186 12.41 -14.26 -3.47
N LYS A 187 12.12 -13.09 -2.88
CA LYS A 187 13.07 -11.98 -2.69
C LYS A 187 14.32 -12.46 -1.95
N LEU A 188 15.43 -11.76 -2.11
CA LEU A 188 16.61 -12.01 -1.29
C LEU A 188 16.28 -11.78 0.19
N PRO A 189 16.78 -12.61 1.12
CA PRO A 189 16.64 -12.37 2.54
C PRO A 189 17.09 -10.96 2.93
N GLY A 190 16.25 -10.23 3.66
CA GLY A 190 16.51 -8.84 4.03
C GLY A 190 16.18 -7.80 2.96
N ARG A 191 15.69 -8.19 1.77
CA ARG A 191 15.15 -7.21 0.82
C ARG A 191 13.91 -6.55 1.40
N VAL A 192 13.91 -5.24 1.40
CA VAL A 192 12.81 -4.36 1.82
C VAL A 192 12.31 -3.57 0.62
N GLY A 193 10.99 -3.52 0.43
CA GLY A 193 10.34 -2.67 -0.58
C GLY A 193 9.96 -1.30 -0.02
N ASP A 194 9.03 -0.65 -0.70
CA ASP A 194 8.56 0.69 -0.36
C ASP A 194 7.63 0.74 0.86
N SER A 195 6.95 -0.36 1.18
CA SER A 195 5.87 -0.39 2.17
C SER A 195 6.25 0.10 3.58
N PRO A 196 7.45 -0.14 4.12
CA PRO A 196 7.85 0.41 5.41
C PRO A 196 8.53 1.78 5.29
N ILE A 197 8.71 2.30 4.09
CA ILE A 197 9.46 3.54 3.83
C ILE A 197 8.49 4.72 3.67
N ILE A 198 8.51 5.61 4.65
CA ILE A 198 7.71 6.84 4.60
C ILE A 198 8.18 7.74 3.45
N GLY A 199 7.21 8.20 2.67
CA GLY A 199 7.45 8.91 1.41
C GLY A 199 7.56 7.97 0.20
N GLY A 200 7.89 6.69 0.40
CA GLY A 200 7.87 5.65 -0.63
C GLY A 200 6.50 5.00 -0.77
N GLY A 201 6.16 4.08 0.13
CA GLY A 201 4.89 3.34 0.11
C GLY A 201 3.70 4.12 0.65
N LEU A 202 3.92 5.01 1.61
CA LEU A 202 2.89 5.84 2.26
C LEU A 202 3.46 7.22 2.60
N TYR A 203 2.65 8.25 2.41
CA TYR A 203 2.91 9.57 3.01
C TYR A 203 1.61 10.29 3.36
N ILE A 204 1.58 10.94 4.51
CA ILE A 204 0.44 11.70 5.02
C ILE A 204 0.90 13.08 5.46
N ASP A 205 0.19 14.09 5.03
CA ASP A 205 0.26 15.44 5.57
C ASP A 205 -1.15 15.92 5.93
N ASN A 206 -1.43 16.11 7.21
CA ASN A 206 -2.75 16.46 7.68
C ASN A 206 -3.26 17.82 7.17
N GLN A 207 -2.38 18.66 6.61
CA GLN A 207 -2.75 19.94 5.99
C GLN A 207 -3.10 19.81 4.50
N VAL A 208 -2.71 18.70 3.86
CA VAL A 208 -2.83 18.50 2.41
C VAL A 208 -3.68 17.29 2.07
N GLY A 209 -3.23 16.12 2.49
CA GLY A 209 -3.80 14.86 2.10
C GLY A 209 -2.86 13.69 2.34
N ALA A 210 -3.18 12.55 1.74
CA ALA A 210 -2.41 11.33 1.83
C ALA A 210 -2.26 10.67 0.47
N ALA A 211 -1.18 9.91 0.31
CA ALA A 211 -0.96 9.07 -0.85
C ALA A 211 -0.31 7.74 -0.47
N GLY A 212 -0.65 6.70 -1.23
CA GLY A 212 -0.03 5.40 -1.15
C GLY A 212 0.47 4.93 -2.51
N CYS A 213 1.61 4.23 -2.50
CA CYS A 213 2.22 3.63 -3.68
C CYS A 213 2.19 2.11 -3.59
N THR A 214 2.05 1.42 -4.70
CA THR A 214 2.19 -0.02 -4.83
C THR A 214 2.76 -0.38 -6.21
N GLY A 215 3.08 -1.65 -6.43
CA GLY A 215 3.75 -2.16 -7.61
C GLY A 215 5.19 -2.52 -7.30
N LYS A 216 6.14 -2.17 -8.17
CA LYS A 216 7.54 -2.46 -7.93
C LYS A 216 8.15 -1.52 -6.88
N GLY A 217 8.36 -2.03 -5.66
CA GLY A 217 8.80 -1.24 -4.51
C GLY A 217 10.06 -0.42 -4.75
N GLU A 218 11.00 -0.94 -5.53
CA GLU A 218 12.22 -0.23 -5.94
C GLU A 218 11.91 1.05 -6.74
N ASN A 219 10.84 1.02 -7.56
CA ASN A 219 10.40 2.19 -8.30
C ASN A 219 9.77 3.22 -7.36
N CYS A 220 8.95 2.76 -6.41
CA CYS A 220 8.31 3.63 -5.42
C CYS A 220 9.37 4.32 -4.52
N MET A 221 10.37 3.56 -4.05
CA MET A 221 11.42 4.09 -3.16
C MET A 221 12.34 5.11 -3.84
N ARG A 222 12.85 4.79 -5.05
CA ARG A 222 13.83 5.64 -5.75
C ARG A 222 13.33 7.07 -5.96
N TYR A 223 12.04 7.26 -6.04
CA TYR A 223 11.40 8.54 -6.35
C TYR A 223 10.66 9.17 -5.18
N CYS A 224 10.69 8.58 -3.98
CA CYS A 224 9.88 9.01 -2.83
C CYS A 224 8.42 9.23 -3.25
N SER A 225 7.85 8.24 -3.92
CA SER A 225 6.73 8.40 -4.83
C SER A 225 5.46 8.91 -4.15
N SER A 226 5.11 8.40 -2.95
CA SER A 226 3.93 8.86 -2.22
C SER A 226 4.09 10.32 -1.74
N PHE A 227 5.30 10.71 -1.32
CA PHE A 227 5.60 12.10 -0.98
C PHE A 227 5.40 13.03 -2.19
N VAL A 228 5.88 12.61 -3.37
CA VAL A 228 5.72 13.41 -4.61
C VAL A 228 4.25 13.65 -4.95
N VAL A 229 3.36 12.64 -4.77
CA VAL A 229 1.92 12.82 -5.00
C VAL A 229 1.34 13.86 -4.04
N VAL A 230 1.70 13.80 -2.75
CA VAL A 230 1.22 14.78 -1.76
C VAL A 230 1.73 16.17 -2.07
N GLU A 231 2.98 16.33 -2.52
CA GLU A 231 3.52 17.63 -2.93
C GLU A 231 2.84 18.20 -4.19
N PHE A 232 2.41 17.34 -5.12
CA PHE A 232 1.56 17.78 -6.23
C PHE A 232 0.18 18.24 -5.75
N MET A 233 -0.42 17.57 -4.76
CA MET A 233 -1.65 18.07 -4.13
C MET A 233 -1.42 19.39 -3.38
N ARG A 234 -0.27 19.56 -2.69
CA ARG A 234 0.11 20.82 -2.03
C ARG A 234 0.22 21.97 -3.05
N SER A 235 0.68 21.69 -4.26
CA SER A 235 0.75 22.67 -5.35
C SER A 235 -0.59 23.00 -6.01
N GLY A 236 -1.68 22.37 -5.56
CA GLY A 236 -3.06 22.67 -5.97
C GLY A 236 -3.70 21.66 -6.92
N LEU A 237 -3.03 20.57 -7.26
CA LEU A 237 -3.67 19.49 -8.04
C LEU A 237 -4.67 18.72 -7.15
N ASP A 238 -5.76 18.25 -7.77
CA ASP A 238 -6.64 17.27 -7.14
C ASP A 238 -5.95 15.90 -7.06
N PRO A 239 -6.41 14.95 -6.19
CA PRO A 239 -5.74 13.68 -5.99
C PRO A 239 -5.56 12.84 -7.26
N GLN A 240 -6.54 12.86 -8.16
CA GLN A 240 -6.47 12.12 -9.44
C GLN A 240 -5.37 12.70 -10.34
N SER A 241 -5.37 14.00 -10.51
CA SER A 241 -4.37 14.73 -11.31
C SER A 241 -2.97 14.62 -10.70
N ALA A 242 -2.85 14.62 -9.37
CA ALA A 242 -1.59 14.45 -8.65
C ALA A 242 -0.98 13.05 -8.89
N CYS A 243 -1.78 11.98 -8.85
CA CYS A 243 -1.32 10.63 -9.18
C CYS A 243 -0.80 10.53 -10.62
N ILE A 244 -1.54 11.08 -11.59
CA ILE A 244 -1.13 11.12 -13.01
C ILE A 244 0.16 11.93 -13.20
N ALA A 245 0.26 13.10 -12.56
CA ALA A 245 1.44 13.95 -12.64
C ALA A 245 2.68 13.26 -12.05
N ALA A 246 2.54 12.54 -10.95
CA ALA A 246 3.63 11.76 -10.35
C ALA A 246 4.13 10.67 -11.30
N ILE A 247 3.22 9.88 -11.91
CA ILE A 247 3.59 8.87 -12.91
C ILE A 247 4.36 9.51 -14.07
N ASN A 248 3.83 10.58 -14.65
CA ASN A 248 4.46 11.26 -15.79
C ASN A 248 5.85 11.82 -15.43
N ARG A 249 6.00 12.44 -14.27
CA ARG A 249 7.29 12.93 -13.78
C ARG A 249 8.30 11.82 -13.63
N ILE A 250 7.91 10.71 -13.00
CA ILE A 250 8.80 9.55 -12.80
C ILE A 250 9.16 8.94 -14.14
N ALA A 251 8.19 8.70 -15.01
CA ALA A 251 8.41 8.12 -16.34
C ALA A 251 9.29 8.99 -17.24
N SER A 252 9.27 10.31 -17.09
CA SER A 252 10.15 11.21 -17.84
C SER A 252 11.63 11.14 -17.42
N THR A 253 11.90 10.59 -16.23
CA THR A 253 13.25 10.52 -15.66
C THR A 253 13.81 9.08 -15.66
N ASP A 254 12.94 8.09 -15.49
CA ASP A 254 13.34 6.68 -15.43
C ASP A 254 13.61 6.11 -16.83
N PRO A 255 14.69 5.34 -17.03
CA PRO A 255 14.99 4.70 -18.31
C PRO A 255 13.89 3.75 -18.82
N LEU A 256 13.06 3.20 -17.95
CA LEU A 256 11.92 2.35 -18.32
C LEU A 256 10.73 3.16 -18.84
N GLY A 257 10.70 4.48 -18.64
CA GLY A 257 9.58 5.32 -19.04
C GLY A 257 8.25 4.80 -18.47
N LEU A 258 7.24 4.67 -19.32
CA LEU A 258 5.93 4.13 -18.94
C LEU A 258 5.87 2.58 -18.84
N ASN A 259 7.00 1.89 -18.92
CA ASN A 259 7.09 0.47 -18.59
C ASN A 259 7.41 0.22 -17.10
N LEU A 260 7.39 1.27 -16.29
CA LEU A 260 7.44 1.15 -14.83
C LEU A 260 6.19 0.43 -14.31
N GLU A 261 6.37 -0.40 -13.29
CA GLU A 261 5.24 -0.92 -12.50
C GLU A 261 5.08 -0.02 -11.27
N ILE A 262 4.17 0.95 -11.37
CA ILE A 262 3.89 1.91 -10.31
C ILE A 262 2.42 2.33 -10.33
N TYR A 263 1.79 2.33 -9.17
CA TYR A 263 0.37 2.58 -8.97
C TYR A 263 0.16 3.43 -7.74
N PHE A 264 -0.77 4.38 -7.79
CA PHE A 264 -1.06 5.32 -6.71
C PHE A 264 -2.52 5.36 -6.34
N ILE A 265 -2.79 5.48 -5.04
CA ILE A 265 -4.03 6.01 -4.49
C ILE A 265 -3.71 7.31 -3.77
N ALA A 266 -4.65 8.25 -3.78
CA ALA A 266 -4.53 9.50 -3.03
C ALA A 266 -5.90 9.99 -2.55
N LEU A 267 -5.91 10.73 -1.45
CA LEU A 267 -7.05 11.50 -0.98
C LEU A 267 -6.59 12.86 -0.45
N ASP A 268 -7.43 13.88 -0.59
CA ASP A 268 -7.20 15.19 -0.02
C ASP A 268 -8.03 15.43 1.25
N LYS A 269 -7.71 16.51 1.95
CA LYS A 269 -8.40 16.91 3.18
C LYS A 269 -9.88 17.28 2.99
N ARG A 270 -10.34 17.47 1.75
CA ARG A 270 -11.73 17.80 1.39
C ARG A 270 -12.56 16.54 1.06
N GLY A 271 -11.94 15.36 1.10
CA GLY A 271 -12.58 14.10 0.76
C GLY A 271 -12.60 13.79 -0.73
N ASN A 272 -11.89 14.53 -1.58
CA ASN A 272 -11.63 14.08 -2.93
C ASN A 272 -10.61 12.95 -2.90
N TYR A 273 -10.75 11.99 -3.80
CA TYR A 273 -9.81 10.87 -3.95
C TYR A 273 -9.56 10.56 -5.42
N GLY A 274 -8.48 9.88 -5.67
CA GLY A 274 -8.09 9.45 -7.01
C GLY A 274 -7.11 8.30 -6.99
N ALA A 275 -6.97 7.65 -8.14
CA ALA A 275 -6.02 6.55 -8.33
C ALA A 275 -5.54 6.51 -9.78
N ALA A 276 -4.26 6.29 -9.98
CA ALA A 276 -3.69 6.12 -11.31
C ALA A 276 -2.61 5.04 -11.30
N GLY A 277 -2.44 4.38 -12.43
CA GLY A 277 -1.41 3.38 -12.64
C GLY A 277 -0.93 3.31 -14.07
N VAL A 278 0.25 2.75 -14.27
CA VAL A 278 0.79 2.52 -15.62
C VAL A 278 0.04 1.40 -16.35
N GLY A 279 0.11 1.38 -17.68
CA GLY A 279 -0.42 0.32 -18.52
C GLY A 279 -1.93 0.23 -18.44
N LYS A 280 -2.47 -0.82 -17.82
CA LYS A 280 -3.93 -1.04 -17.64
C LYS A 280 -4.49 -0.42 -16.36
N GLY A 281 -3.64 0.22 -15.54
CA GLY A 281 -4.01 0.64 -14.20
C GLY A 281 -4.24 -0.56 -13.27
N PHE A 282 -4.96 -0.33 -12.17
CA PHE A 282 -5.23 -1.34 -11.15
C PHE A 282 -6.59 -1.10 -10.49
N GLN A 283 -7.07 -2.06 -9.71
CA GLN A 283 -8.29 -1.89 -8.93
C GLN A 283 -7.98 -1.27 -7.56
N TYR A 284 -8.88 -0.42 -7.07
CA TYR A 284 -8.82 0.16 -5.73
C TYR A 284 -10.21 0.20 -5.11
N ALA A 285 -10.27 0.19 -3.79
CA ALA A 285 -11.54 0.19 -3.05
C ALA A 285 -11.78 1.52 -2.33
N VAL A 286 -13.02 1.97 -2.32
CA VAL A 286 -13.46 3.16 -1.59
C VAL A 286 -14.67 2.80 -0.76
N THR A 287 -14.65 3.18 0.53
CA THR A 287 -15.74 2.90 1.48
C THR A 287 -16.08 4.14 2.29
N THR A 288 -17.35 4.39 2.40
CA THR A 288 -17.96 5.40 3.28
C THR A 288 -19.12 4.75 4.05
N PRO A 289 -19.76 5.40 5.02
CA PRO A 289 -20.91 4.84 5.73
C PRO A 289 -22.08 4.45 4.83
N VAL A 290 -22.17 5.01 3.63
CA VAL A 290 -23.31 4.79 2.70
C VAL A 290 -22.94 3.96 1.48
N ASN A 291 -21.66 3.70 1.24
CA ASN A 291 -21.20 2.99 0.03
C ASN A 291 -19.86 2.29 0.25
N SER A 292 -19.71 1.10 -0.37
CA SER A 292 -18.45 0.35 -0.39
C SER A 292 -18.28 -0.31 -1.74
N GLN A 293 -17.35 0.20 -2.56
CA GLN A 293 -17.18 -0.22 -3.96
C GLN A 293 -15.71 -0.39 -4.33
N VAL A 294 -15.49 -1.20 -5.37
CA VAL A 294 -14.19 -1.35 -6.06
C VAL A 294 -14.28 -0.61 -7.38
N PHE A 295 -13.27 0.17 -7.67
CA PHE A 295 -13.13 0.97 -8.88
C PHE A 295 -11.91 0.53 -9.68
N GLN A 296 -11.90 0.84 -10.97
CA GLN A 296 -10.71 0.78 -11.81
C GLN A 296 -10.02 2.14 -11.81
N SER A 297 -8.71 2.16 -11.59
CA SER A 297 -7.91 3.39 -11.62
C SER A 297 -7.76 3.94 -13.03
N GLU A 298 -7.38 5.21 -13.13
CA GLU A 298 -6.93 5.78 -14.40
C GLU A 298 -5.67 5.08 -14.89
N ALA A 299 -5.60 4.83 -16.20
CA ALA A 299 -4.48 4.19 -16.89
C ALA A 299 -3.59 5.23 -17.59
N VAL A 300 -2.30 5.28 -17.22
CA VAL A 300 -1.34 6.18 -17.86
C VAL A 300 -0.46 5.38 -18.81
N GLY A 301 -0.39 5.77 -20.08
CA GLY A 301 0.44 5.13 -21.11
C GLY A 301 -0.16 3.86 -21.75
N GLY A 302 -1.38 3.49 -21.42
CA GLY A 302 -2.11 2.38 -22.03
C GLY A 302 -2.70 2.75 -23.41
N GLY A 303 -1.88 3.17 -24.36
CA GLY A 303 -2.28 3.24 -25.76
C GLY A 303 -2.47 1.83 -26.28
N SER A 304 -3.65 1.55 -26.87
CA SER A 304 -3.92 0.33 -27.65
C SER A 304 -2.75 0.06 -28.59
N VAL A 305 -2.01 -1.02 -28.38
CA VAL A 305 -1.24 -1.62 -29.47
C VAL A 305 -2.28 -2.16 -30.44
N GLY A 306 -2.66 -1.31 -31.40
CA GLY A 306 -3.35 -1.77 -32.61
C GLY A 306 -2.43 -2.79 -33.28
N PRO A 307 -2.98 -3.82 -33.96
CA PRO A 307 -2.18 -4.74 -34.73
C PRO A 307 -1.61 -4.00 -35.94
N GLU A 308 -0.36 -3.51 -35.83
CA GLU A 308 0.40 -3.20 -37.02
C GLU A 308 0.82 -4.52 -37.66
N GLY A 309 -0.07 -5.00 -38.53
CA GLY A 309 0.34 -5.88 -39.59
C GLY A 309 1.20 -5.09 -40.58
N GLY A 310 2.24 -5.71 -41.07
CA GLY A 310 2.90 -5.19 -42.25
C GLY A 310 4.34 -5.63 -42.40
N ASN A 311 4.51 -6.79 -43.01
CA ASN A 311 5.61 -7.15 -43.93
C ASN A 311 6.59 -6.02 -44.26
N ARG A 312 7.85 -6.24 -43.95
CA ARG A 312 8.94 -6.32 -44.97
C ARG A 312 10.19 -6.95 -44.36
#